data_8d8f48f6eafd12688e187ffa6f3bad0d
#
_entry.id   8d8f48f6eafd12688e187ffa6f3bad0d
#
_cell.length_a   1.000
_cell.length_b   1.000
_cell.length_c   1.000
_cell.angle_alpha   90.00
_cell.angle_beta   90.00
_cell.angle_gamma   90.00
#
_symmetry.space_group_name_H-M   'P 1'
#
loop_
_entity.id
_entity.type
_entity.pdbx_description
1 polymer ?
#
loop_
_entity_poly.entity_id
_entity_poly.type
_entity_poly.pdbx_seq_one_letter_code
_entity_poly.pdbx_strand_id
1 'polypeptide(L)'
;MAVGNPLDLGTTITCGVISALDREVKDSDGSATYRCIQTDAAINSGNSGGALVNSQGQVIGINTLKVSSTGVEGIGFAIPINSTTDIINQLITYNTVKRPYIGISGRDLDEATSKRYNLVVGVYVVSVSEYSAAEKAGLKVGDVIIEADGTKITTMNELNELKNKHAIGDTMKLKVNRDGQEKEITLTLGEQK
;
A
#
# COMPACT_ATOMS: atom_id res chain seq x y z
N MET A 1 10.53 12.71 -19.39
CA MET A 1 9.53 13.79 -19.54
C MET A 1 8.29 13.39 -18.75
N ALA A 2 7.70 14.32 -18.01
CA ALA A 2 6.42 14.09 -17.35
C ALA A 2 5.31 14.82 -18.14
N VAL A 3 4.23 14.08 -18.44
CA VAL A 3 3.11 14.54 -19.26
C VAL A 3 1.88 14.66 -18.39
N GLY A 4 1.10 15.73 -18.54
CA GLY A 4 -0.14 15.95 -17.82
C GLY A 4 -0.97 17.09 -18.38
N ASN A 5 -2.07 17.42 -17.70
CA ASN A 5 -2.93 18.56 -18.03
C ASN A 5 -3.14 19.43 -16.78
N PRO A 6 -2.09 20.16 -16.32
CA PRO A 6 -2.19 20.99 -15.13
C PRO A 6 -3.12 22.17 -15.36
N LEU A 7 -3.99 22.44 -14.37
CA LEU A 7 -4.86 23.63 -14.32
C LEU A 7 -5.79 23.81 -15.55
N ASP A 8 -6.15 22.74 -16.23
CA ASP A 8 -6.97 22.76 -17.47
C ASP A 8 -6.38 23.64 -18.60
N LEU A 9 -5.09 23.92 -18.55
CA LEU A 9 -4.38 24.73 -19.55
C LEU A 9 -4.01 23.93 -20.83
N GLY A 10 -4.46 22.68 -20.93
CA GLY A 10 -4.10 21.76 -22.00
C GLY A 10 -2.88 20.91 -21.66
N THR A 11 -2.51 20.02 -22.58
CA THR A 11 -1.39 19.09 -22.36
C THR A 11 -0.09 19.86 -22.12
N THR A 12 0.51 19.58 -20.99
CA THR A 12 1.79 20.17 -20.56
C THR A 12 2.84 19.07 -20.43
N ILE A 13 4.06 19.37 -20.85
CA ILE A 13 5.21 18.47 -20.75
C ILE A 13 6.29 19.20 -19.96
N THR A 14 6.78 18.53 -18.91
CA THR A 14 7.99 18.96 -18.20
C THR A 14 9.12 17.98 -18.48
N CYS A 15 10.35 18.47 -18.56
CA CYS A 15 11.54 17.68 -18.86
C CYS A 15 12.50 17.67 -17.68
N GLY A 16 13.18 16.54 -17.51
CA GLY A 16 14.21 16.35 -16.50
C GLY A 16 14.92 15.03 -16.72
N VAL A 17 15.66 14.57 -15.71
CA VAL A 17 16.38 13.30 -15.70
C VAL A 17 15.83 12.38 -14.63
N ILE A 18 16.15 11.09 -14.73
CA ILE A 18 15.92 10.14 -13.63
C ILE A 18 17.02 10.35 -12.61
N SER A 19 16.65 10.84 -11.43
CA SER A 19 17.59 11.19 -10.35
C SER A 19 17.92 9.98 -9.48
N ALA A 20 16.96 9.04 -9.30
CA ALA A 20 17.16 7.79 -8.58
C ALA A 20 16.08 6.75 -8.94
N LEU A 21 16.38 5.49 -8.65
CA LEU A 21 15.45 4.36 -8.72
C LEU A 21 15.20 3.81 -7.31
N ASP A 22 14.09 3.09 -7.15
CA ASP A 22 13.72 2.36 -5.93
C ASP A 22 13.71 3.21 -4.65
N ARG A 23 13.33 4.49 -4.78
CA ARG A 23 13.17 5.38 -3.62
C ARG A 23 11.93 4.98 -2.83
N GLU A 24 12.12 4.66 -1.56
CA GLU A 24 11.02 4.44 -0.62
C GLU A 24 10.40 5.80 -0.24
N VAL A 25 9.15 5.99 -0.61
CA VAL A 25 8.37 7.20 -0.34
C VAL A 25 7.11 6.81 0.39
N LYS A 26 6.89 7.43 1.53
CA LYS A 26 5.63 7.28 2.29
C LYS A 26 4.59 8.24 1.73
N ASP A 27 3.34 7.81 1.70
CA ASP A 27 2.22 8.71 1.44
C ASP A 27 2.06 9.75 2.55
N SER A 28 1.16 10.69 2.33
CA SER A 28 0.99 11.86 3.20
C SER A 28 0.53 11.53 4.62
N ASP A 29 -0.13 10.39 4.83
CA ASP A 29 -0.60 9.91 6.13
C ASP A 29 0.29 8.80 6.71
N GLY A 30 1.33 8.37 5.97
CA GLY A 30 2.26 7.34 6.39
C GLY A 30 1.68 5.91 6.36
N SER A 31 0.49 5.73 5.76
CA SER A 31 -0.21 4.46 5.72
C SER A 31 0.38 3.47 4.73
N ALA A 32 1.07 3.97 3.69
CA ALA A 32 1.71 3.15 2.67
C ALA A 32 3.11 3.66 2.32
N THR A 33 3.97 2.73 1.94
CA THR A 33 5.31 3.02 1.41
C THR A 33 5.38 2.52 -0.03
N TYR A 34 5.80 3.39 -0.93
CA TYR A 34 5.93 3.10 -2.36
C TYR A 34 7.40 3.11 -2.76
N ARG A 35 7.80 2.19 -3.63
CA ARG A 35 9.09 2.26 -4.32
C ARG A 35 8.92 3.02 -5.62
N CYS A 36 9.54 4.20 -5.70
CA CYS A 36 9.31 5.16 -6.77
C CYS A 36 10.56 5.42 -7.59
N ILE A 37 10.34 5.85 -8.83
CA ILE A 37 11.33 6.53 -9.65
C ILE A 37 11.38 7.98 -9.18
N GLN A 38 12.57 8.51 -8.88
CA GLN A 38 12.77 9.93 -8.59
C GLN A 38 13.20 10.66 -9.86
N THR A 39 12.64 11.86 -10.09
CA THR A 39 12.98 12.74 -11.20
C THR A 39 13.02 14.20 -10.74
N ASP A 40 13.80 15.02 -11.41
CA ASP A 40 13.81 16.47 -11.27
C ASP A 40 12.87 17.18 -12.27
N ALA A 41 12.23 16.43 -13.19
CA ALA A 41 11.13 16.95 -13.98
C ALA A 41 10.04 17.49 -13.04
N ALA A 42 9.54 18.69 -13.30
CA ALA A 42 8.56 19.32 -12.42
C ALA A 42 7.26 18.51 -12.36
N ILE A 43 6.98 17.93 -11.19
CA ILE A 43 5.72 17.24 -10.86
C ILE A 43 4.88 18.19 -10.01
N ASN A 44 3.68 18.51 -10.48
CA ASN A 44 2.76 19.44 -9.84
C ASN A 44 1.31 18.92 -9.96
N SER A 45 0.39 19.60 -9.26
CA SER A 45 -1.05 19.36 -9.46
C SER A 45 -1.40 19.48 -10.95
N GLY A 46 -2.03 18.42 -11.50
CA GLY A 46 -2.45 18.33 -12.88
C GLY A 46 -1.56 17.45 -13.78
N ASN A 47 -0.32 17.12 -13.39
CA ASN A 47 0.41 16.04 -14.05
C ASN A 47 0.50 14.75 -13.20
N SER A 48 0.00 14.78 -11.96
CA SER A 48 -0.21 13.58 -11.15
C SER A 48 -1.24 12.66 -11.82
N GLY A 49 -0.95 11.36 -11.88
CA GLY A 49 -1.70 10.38 -12.68
C GLY A 49 -1.33 10.35 -14.17
N GLY A 50 -0.59 11.34 -14.66
CA GLY A 50 -0.03 11.37 -16.00
C GLY A 50 1.20 10.49 -16.16
N ALA A 51 1.68 10.38 -17.40
CA ALA A 51 2.79 9.51 -17.75
C ALA A 51 4.16 10.15 -17.49
N LEU A 52 5.11 9.38 -16.94
CA LEU A 52 6.53 9.63 -17.07
C LEU A 52 7.03 8.84 -18.28
N VAL A 53 7.61 9.52 -19.27
CA VAL A 53 8.07 8.91 -20.51
C VAL A 53 9.57 9.10 -20.74
N ASN A 54 10.20 8.11 -21.35
CA ASN A 54 11.62 8.17 -21.75
C ASN A 54 11.81 8.90 -23.09
N SER A 55 13.07 8.97 -23.58
CA SER A 55 13.42 9.61 -24.84
C SER A 55 12.87 8.90 -26.10
N GLN A 56 12.44 7.63 -25.97
CA GLN A 56 11.82 6.84 -27.03
C GLN A 56 10.30 6.91 -27.01
N GLY A 57 9.69 7.73 -26.13
CA GLY A 57 8.24 7.85 -25.99
C GLY A 57 7.58 6.70 -25.22
N GLN A 58 8.36 5.82 -24.57
CA GLN A 58 7.81 4.72 -23.77
C GLN A 58 7.44 5.23 -22.38
N VAL A 59 6.29 4.80 -21.87
CA VAL A 59 5.87 5.07 -20.49
C VAL A 59 6.72 4.22 -19.56
N ILE A 60 7.45 4.87 -18.64
CA ILE A 60 8.30 4.23 -17.64
C ILE A 60 7.72 4.34 -16.23
N GLY A 61 6.75 5.23 -16.02
CA GLY A 61 6.09 5.39 -14.72
C GLY A 61 4.84 6.23 -14.81
N ILE A 62 4.11 6.28 -13.68
CA ILE A 62 2.93 7.12 -13.47
C ILE A 62 3.31 8.19 -12.45
N ASN A 63 3.23 9.46 -12.84
CA ASN A 63 3.54 10.58 -11.97
C ASN A 63 2.61 10.59 -10.75
N THR A 64 3.14 10.73 -9.54
CA THR A 64 2.30 10.58 -8.35
C THR A 64 2.54 11.64 -7.29
N LEU A 65 3.73 11.80 -6.80
CA LEU A 65 4.01 12.58 -5.61
C LEU A 65 5.06 13.66 -5.88
N LYS A 66 4.87 14.80 -5.23
CA LYS A 66 5.90 15.81 -5.02
C LYS A 66 6.17 15.86 -3.51
N VAL A 67 7.44 15.91 -3.13
CA VAL A 67 7.77 16.28 -1.74
C VAL A 67 7.43 17.76 -1.57
N SER A 68 6.29 18.01 -0.93
CA SER A 68 5.87 19.36 -0.55
C SER A 68 6.51 19.73 0.78
N SER A 69 7.79 20.12 0.76
CA SER A 69 8.44 20.78 1.89
C SER A 69 8.76 22.20 1.47
N THR A 70 8.51 23.17 2.34
CA THR A 70 8.78 24.58 2.07
C THR A 70 10.26 24.73 1.68
N GLY A 71 10.51 25.20 0.43
CA GLY A 71 11.87 25.40 -0.10
C GLY A 71 12.51 24.19 -0.79
N VAL A 72 11.81 23.06 -0.96
CA VAL A 72 12.31 21.91 -1.73
C VAL A 72 11.63 21.88 -3.09
N GLU A 73 12.42 22.05 -4.15
CA GLU A 73 12.00 21.90 -5.54
C GLU A 73 12.89 20.87 -6.27
N GLY A 74 12.44 20.39 -7.43
CA GLY A 74 13.21 19.43 -8.23
C GLY A 74 13.22 18.01 -7.69
N ILE A 75 12.29 17.65 -6.80
CA ILE A 75 12.10 16.28 -6.33
C ILE A 75 10.66 15.85 -6.62
N GLY A 76 10.51 15.10 -7.70
CA GLY A 76 9.26 14.46 -8.10
C GLY A 76 9.38 12.94 -8.07
N PHE A 77 8.25 12.24 -7.96
CA PHE A 77 8.20 10.80 -7.92
C PHE A 77 7.18 10.24 -8.89
N ALA A 78 7.50 9.08 -9.46
CA ALA A 78 6.59 8.30 -10.28
C ALA A 78 6.61 6.84 -9.85
N ILE A 79 5.45 6.19 -9.87
CA ILE A 79 5.32 4.75 -9.66
C ILE A 79 5.84 4.05 -10.91
N PRO A 80 6.79 3.08 -10.80
CA PRO A 80 7.32 2.37 -11.96
C PRO A 80 6.20 1.64 -12.72
N ILE A 81 6.17 1.73 -14.04
CA ILE A 81 5.11 1.13 -14.85
C ILE A 81 5.04 -0.40 -14.66
N ASN A 82 6.18 -1.06 -14.48
CA ASN A 82 6.24 -2.50 -14.28
C ASN A 82 5.51 -2.97 -13.00
N SER A 83 5.47 -2.13 -11.96
CA SER A 83 4.73 -2.44 -10.73
C SER A 83 3.22 -2.26 -10.86
N THR A 84 2.74 -1.65 -11.94
CA THR A 84 1.32 -1.37 -12.17
C THR A 84 0.68 -2.28 -13.21
N THR A 85 1.46 -3.16 -13.86
CA THR A 85 1.00 -3.98 -14.98
C THR A 85 -0.23 -4.82 -14.63
N ASP A 86 -0.23 -5.50 -13.48
CA ASP A 86 -1.36 -6.34 -13.06
C ASP A 86 -2.61 -5.49 -12.76
N ILE A 87 -2.42 -4.30 -12.19
CA ILE A 87 -3.50 -3.34 -11.92
C ILE A 87 -4.11 -2.86 -13.24
N ILE A 88 -3.25 -2.48 -14.20
CA ILE A 88 -3.68 -2.04 -15.53
C ILE A 88 -4.47 -3.15 -16.24
N ASN A 89 -3.96 -4.38 -16.23
CA ASN A 89 -4.65 -5.54 -16.83
C ASN A 89 -6.01 -5.80 -16.19
N GLN A 90 -6.11 -5.70 -14.86
CA GLN A 90 -7.39 -5.84 -14.17
C GLN A 90 -8.38 -4.72 -14.55
N LEU A 91 -7.91 -3.47 -14.63
CA LEU A 91 -8.75 -2.35 -15.04
C LEU A 91 -9.24 -2.50 -16.48
N ILE A 92 -8.41 -2.95 -17.41
CA ILE A 92 -8.79 -3.21 -18.80
C ILE A 92 -9.81 -4.36 -18.89
N THR A 93 -9.60 -5.43 -18.11
CA THR A 93 -10.42 -6.65 -18.22
C THR A 93 -11.72 -6.56 -17.45
N TYR A 94 -11.69 -5.98 -16.24
CA TYR A 94 -12.80 -6.01 -15.29
C TYR A 94 -13.35 -4.64 -14.93
N ASN A 95 -12.74 -3.56 -15.42
CA ASN A 95 -13.05 -2.16 -15.08
C ASN A 95 -12.95 -1.86 -13.56
N THR A 96 -12.28 -2.73 -12.81
CA THR A 96 -12.08 -2.61 -11.37
C THR A 96 -10.82 -3.36 -10.95
N VAL A 97 -10.22 -2.96 -9.82
CA VAL A 97 -9.10 -3.66 -9.20
C VAL A 97 -9.62 -4.51 -8.07
N LYS A 98 -9.48 -5.81 -8.21
CA LYS A 98 -9.85 -6.78 -7.19
C LYS A 98 -8.70 -6.98 -6.22
N ARG A 99 -8.94 -6.76 -4.94
CA ARG A 99 -7.93 -6.94 -3.90
C ARG A 99 -8.39 -7.95 -2.86
N PRO A 100 -7.50 -8.86 -2.44
CA PRO A 100 -7.82 -9.75 -1.32
C PRO A 100 -8.07 -8.92 -0.07
N TYR A 101 -9.07 -9.31 0.70
CA TYR A 101 -9.55 -8.55 1.85
C TYR A 101 -9.72 -9.44 3.08
N ILE A 102 -9.10 -9.04 4.20
CA ILE A 102 -9.26 -9.70 5.50
C ILE A 102 -10.51 -9.16 6.20
N GLY A 103 -10.68 -7.85 6.20
CA GLY A 103 -11.81 -7.18 6.85
C GLY A 103 -11.53 -6.73 8.27
N ILE A 104 -10.38 -6.14 8.52
CA ILE A 104 -10.01 -5.54 9.80
C ILE A 104 -9.50 -4.11 9.63
N SER A 105 -9.62 -3.32 10.70
CA SER A 105 -8.79 -2.16 10.95
C SER A 105 -7.86 -2.49 12.11
N GLY A 106 -6.58 -2.19 11.96
CA GLY A 106 -5.57 -2.51 12.95
C GLY A 106 -4.67 -1.32 13.29
N ARG A 107 -3.97 -1.44 14.40
CA ARG A 107 -2.94 -0.49 14.84
C ARG A 107 -1.67 -1.26 15.19
N ASP A 108 -0.54 -0.73 14.75
CA ASP A 108 0.76 -1.28 15.09
C ASP A 108 1.03 -1.12 16.59
N LEU A 109 1.45 -2.19 17.24
CA LEU A 109 1.94 -2.19 18.61
C LEU A 109 3.45 -2.36 18.60
N ASP A 110 4.18 -1.26 18.80
CA ASP A 110 5.61 -1.29 19.02
C ASP A 110 5.97 -1.81 20.43
N GLU A 111 7.25 -2.02 20.69
CA GLU A 111 7.72 -2.53 21.98
C GLU A 111 7.34 -1.62 23.16
N ALA A 112 7.35 -0.28 22.98
CA ALA A 112 7.03 0.66 24.05
C ALA A 112 5.55 0.59 24.40
N THR A 113 4.68 0.56 23.38
CA THR A 113 3.24 0.45 23.53
C THR A 113 2.84 -0.92 24.11
N SER A 114 3.45 -1.99 23.60
CA SER A 114 3.20 -3.36 24.07
C SER A 114 3.52 -3.51 25.54
N LYS A 115 4.68 -3.02 26.00
CA LYS A 115 5.07 -3.04 27.42
C LYS A 115 4.10 -2.23 28.29
N ARG A 116 3.67 -1.06 27.81
CA ARG A 116 2.77 -0.16 28.55
C ARG A 116 1.40 -0.80 28.83
N TYR A 117 0.88 -1.56 27.85
CA TYR A 117 -0.46 -2.18 27.95
C TYR A 117 -0.41 -3.66 28.28
N ASN A 118 0.76 -4.24 28.57
CA ASN A 118 0.97 -5.65 28.81
C ASN A 118 0.45 -6.54 27.67
N LEU A 119 0.71 -6.11 26.44
CA LEU A 119 0.38 -6.80 25.20
C LEU A 119 1.66 -7.30 24.51
N VAL A 120 1.51 -8.12 23.49
CA VAL A 120 2.61 -8.55 22.62
C VAL A 120 2.81 -7.56 21.47
N VAL A 121 4.01 -7.52 20.88
CA VAL A 121 4.29 -6.75 19.66
C VAL A 121 3.55 -7.39 18.49
N GLY A 122 2.90 -6.59 17.66
CA GLY A 122 2.13 -7.06 16.51
C GLY A 122 1.07 -6.05 16.07
N VAL A 123 0.07 -6.52 15.35
CA VAL A 123 -1.05 -5.71 14.88
C VAL A 123 -2.27 -5.93 15.77
N TYR A 124 -2.63 -4.90 16.53
CA TYR A 124 -3.83 -4.90 17.36
C TYR A 124 -5.07 -4.69 16.49
N VAL A 125 -6.04 -5.58 16.58
CA VAL A 125 -7.32 -5.51 15.86
C VAL A 125 -8.23 -4.50 16.56
N VAL A 126 -8.43 -3.36 15.92
CA VAL A 126 -9.30 -2.26 16.42
C VAL A 126 -10.75 -2.50 16.04
N SER A 127 -11.00 -2.99 14.82
CA SER A 127 -12.34 -3.33 14.35
C SER A 127 -12.30 -4.50 13.39
N VAL A 128 -13.43 -5.21 13.32
CA VAL A 128 -13.68 -6.29 12.36
C VAL A 128 -14.92 -5.91 11.57
N SER A 129 -14.82 -5.94 10.26
CA SER A 129 -15.92 -5.60 9.35
C SER A 129 -16.96 -6.72 9.33
N GLU A 130 -18.24 -6.35 9.34
CA GLU A 130 -19.34 -7.32 9.23
C GLU A 130 -19.27 -8.11 7.91
N TYR A 131 -19.59 -9.39 7.99
CA TYR A 131 -19.58 -10.35 6.88
C TYR A 131 -18.22 -10.55 6.21
N SER A 132 -17.15 -10.04 6.81
CA SER A 132 -15.78 -10.18 6.30
C SER A 132 -15.20 -11.58 6.49
N ALA A 133 -14.04 -11.83 5.87
CA ALA A 133 -13.25 -13.03 6.09
C ALA A 133 -12.80 -13.16 7.56
N ALA A 134 -12.40 -12.05 8.18
CA ALA A 134 -12.00 -11.98 9.57
C ALA A 134 -13.13 -12.38 10.53
N GLU A 135 -14.34 -11.81 10.35
CA GLU A 135 -15.49 -12.15 11.19
C GLU A 135 -15.86 -13.62 11.06
N LYS A 136 -15.96 -14.13 9.83
CA LYS A 136 -16.31 -15.55 9.56
C LYS A 136 -15.29 -16.52 10.16
N ALA A 137 -14.02 -16.13 10.22
CA ALA A 137 -12.95 -16.92 10.81
C ALA A 137 -12.87 -16.79 12.34
N GLY A 138 -13.68 -15.91 12.95
CA GLY A 138 -13.72 -15.68 14.38
C GLY A 138 -12.60 -14.81 14.94
N LEU A 139 -11.99 -13.96 14.10
CA LEU A 139 -11.12 -12.88 14.55
C LEU A 139 -11.94 -11.85 15.32
N LYS A 140 -11.39 -11.29 16.38
CA LYS A 140 -12.12 -10.39 17.30
C LYS A 140 -11.33 -9.11 17.53
N VAL A 141 -12.06 -8.05 17.87
CA VAL A 141 -11.47 -6.84 18.43
C VAL A 141 -10.70 -7.21 19.70
N GLY A 142 -9.50 -6.68 19.85
CA GLY A 142 -8.60 -7.01 20.95
C GLY A 142 -7.59 -8.12 20.66
N ASP A 143 -7.73 -8.86 19.57
CA ASP A 143 -6.67 -9.77 19.10
C ASP A 143 -5.42 -8.98 18.71
N VAL A 144 -4.24 -9.55 18.95
CA VAL A 144 -2.99 -9.05 18.40
C VAL A 144 -2.45 -10.06 17.40
N ILE A 145 -2.43 -9.70 16.11
CA ILE A 145 -1.86 -10.56 15.07
C ILE A 145 -0.34 -10.48 15.18
N ILE A 146 0.28 -11.64 15.40
CA ILE A 146 1.73 -11.77 15.61
C ILE A 146 2.44 -12.49 14.47
N GLU A 147 1.69 -13.25 13.66
CA GLU A 147 2.22 -14.02 12.55
C GLU A 147 1.15 -14.17 11.45
N ALA A 148 1.57 -14.20 10.20
CA ALA A 148 0.74 -14.51 9.05
C ALA A 148 1.52 -15.44 8.11
N ASP A 149 0.95 -16.58 7.75
CA ASP A 149 1.55 -17.63 6.91
C ASP A 149 2.99 -18.01 7.32
N GLY A 150 3.23 -18.15 8.63
CA GLY A 150 4.55 -18.48 9.18
C GLY A 150 5.54 -17.32 9.23
N THR A 151 5.14 -16.13 8.79
CA THR A 151 5.97 -14.92 8.83
C THR A 151 5.56 -14.04 10.00
N LYS A 152 6.52 -13.64 10.83
CA LYS A 152 6.28 -12.72 11.95
C LYS A 152 5.77 -11.38 11.43
N ILE A 153 4.72 -10.86 12.07
CA ILE A 153 4.08 -9.59 11.75
C ILE A 153 4.24 -8.62 12.93
N THR A 154 4.68 -7.43 12.64
CA THR A 154 4.82 -6.33 13.60
C THR A 154 4.02 -5.09 13.19
N THR A 155 3.69 -4.95 11.91
CA THR A 155 2.97 -3.80 11.36
C THR A 155 1.84 -4.20 10.42
N MET A 156 0.84 -3.31 10.27
CA MET A 156 -0.23 -3.44 9.27
C MET A 156 0.32 -3.50 7.84
N ASN A 157 1.43 -2.79 7.59
CA ASN A 157 2.05 -2.79 6.26
C ASN A 157 2.57 -4.20 5.90
N GLU A 158 3.30 -4.85 6.81
CA GLU A 158 3.78 -6.24 6.62
C GLU A 158 2.62 -7.22 6.40
N LEU A 159 1.54 -7.07 7.18
CA LEU A 159 0.33 -7.89 7.01
C LEU A 159 -0.31 -7.67 5.63
N ASN A 160 -0.41 -6.41 5.18
CA ASN A 160 -0.95 -6.06 3.88
C ASN A 160 -0.07 -6.56 2.73
N GLU A 161 1.24 -6.48 2.85
CA GLU A 161 2.18 -7.00 1.85
C GLU A 161 2.03 -8.52 1.68
N LEU A 162 1.90 -9.27 2.77
CA LEU A 162 1.65 -10.70 2.71
C LEU A 162 0.28 -11.01 2.13
N LYS A 163 -0.77 -10.36 2.61
CA LYS A 163 -2.13 -10.50 2.08
C LYS A 163 -2.18 -10.26 0.57
N ASN A 164 -1.48 -9.25 0.08
CA ASN A 164 -1.49 -8.89 -1.35
C ASN A 164 -0.75 -9.89 -2.25
N LYS A 165 -0.03 -10.87 -1.69
CA LYS A 165 0.56 -11.99 -2.44
C LYS A 165 -0.45 -13.10 -2.73
N HIS A 166 -1.62 -13.07 -2.09
CA HIS A 166 -2.71 -14.02 -2.27
C HIS A 166 -3.72 -13.54 -3.30
N ALA A 167 -4.49 -14.48 -3.83
CA ALA A 167 -5.69 -14.20 -4.61
C ALA A 167 -6.94 -14.17 -3.69
N ILE A 168 -8.03 -13.58 -4.22
CA ILE A 168 -9.36 -13.70 -3.60
C ILE A 168 -9.77 -15.17 -3.61
N GLY A 169 -10.23 -15.67 -2.45
CA GLY A 169 -10.57 -17.08 -2.25
C GLY A 169 -9.45 -17.93 -1.71
N ASP A 170 -8.20 -17.45 -1.69
CA ASP A 170 -7.11 -18.16 -1.03
C ASP A 170 -7.28 -18.17 0.48
N THR A 171 -6.68 -19.17 1.11
CA THR A 171 -6.63 -19.26 2.57
C THR A 171 -5.36 -18.61 3.09
N MET A 172 -5.49 -17.86 4.19
CA MET A 172 -4.38 -17.26 4.93
C MET A 172 -4.46 -17.71 6.39
N LYS A 173 -3.32 -18.10 6.96
CA LYS A 173 -3.21 -18.50 8.36
C LYS A 173 -2.68 -17.36 9.18
N LEU A 174 -3.40 -16.99 10.22
CA LEU A 174 -2.98 -15.99 11.19
C LEU A 174 -2.72 -16.66 12.54
N LYS A 175 -1.65 -16.26 13.20
CA LYS A 175 -1.46 -16.53 14.63
C LYS A 175 -1.74 -15.24 15.38
N VAL A 176 -2.64 -15.32 16.33
CA VAL A 176 -3.05 -14.17 17.14
C VAL A 176 -2.81 -14.46 18.63
N ASN A 177 -2.48 -13.40 19.37
CA ASN A 177 -2.54 -13.44 20.83
C ASN A 177 -3.89 -12.86 21.26
N ARG A 178 -4.68 -13.64 21.98
CA ARG A 178 -5.97 -13.25 22.56
C ARG A 178 -5.91 -13.53 24.06
N ASP A 179 -5.97 -12.49 24.87
CA ASP A 179 -5.94 -12.59 26.35
C ASP A 179 -4.70 -13.36 26.88
N GLY A 180 -3.54 -13.13 26.26
CA GLY A 180 -2.28 -13.79 26.62
C GLY A 180 -2.11 -15.20 26.05
N GLN A 181 -3.08 -15.73 25.30
CA GLN A 181 -3.03 -17.06 24.68
C GLN A 181 -2.85 -16.95 23.16
N GLU A 182 -1.94 -17.73 22.62
CA GLU A 182 -1.78 -17.85 21.16
C GLU A 182 -2.89 -18.74 20.58
N LYS A 183 -3.46 -18.31 19.46
CA LYS A 183 -4.47 -19.04 18.70
C LYS A 183 -4.16 -18.96 17.21
N GLU A 184 -4.36 -20.06 16.51
CA GLU A 184 -4.33 -20.09 15.05
C GLU A 184 -5.72 -19.86 14.49
N ILE A 185 -5.82 -18.97 13.52
CA ILE A 185 -7.05 -18.64 12.81
C ILE A 185 -6.76 -18.80 11.33
N THR A 186 -7.51 -19.64 10.64
CA THR A 186 -7.45 -19.77 9.18
C THR A 186 -8.65 -19.04 8.58
N LEU A 187 -8.40 -18.09 7.70
CA LEU A 187 -9.44 -17.34 7.01
C LEU A 187 -9.33 -17.51 5.49
N THR A 188 -10.46 -17.39 4.81
CA THR A 188 -10.53 -17.35 3.35
C THR A 188 -10.68 -15.90 2.92
N LEU A 189 -9.71 -15.39 2.16
CA LEU A 189 -9.68 -13.98 1.74
C LEU A 189 -10.88 -13.63 0.87
N GLY A 190 -11.59 -12.58 1.24
CA GLY A 190 -12.70 -12.03 0.50
C GLY A 190 -12.27 -11.03 -0.57
N GLU A 191 -13.24 -10.40 -1.22
CA GLU A 191 -13.04 -9.26 -2.11
C GLU A 191 -13.33 -7.96 -1.34
N GLN A 192 -12.45 -6.98 -1.47
CA GLN A 192 -12.71 -5.65 -0.95
C GLN A 192 -13.80 -5.00 -1.83
N LYS A 193 -14.95 -4.69 -1.21
CA LYS A 193 -16.06 -3.99 -1.89
C LYS A 193 -15.90 -2.49 -1.78
#